data_45c508f7121c9321ab04e213efdcdd71
#
_entry.id   45c508f7121c9321ab04e213efdcdd71
#
_cell.length_a   1.000
_cell.length_b   1.000
_cell.length_c   1.000
_cell.angle_alpha   90.00
_cell.angle_beta   90.00
_cell.angle_gamma   90.00
#
_symmetry.space_group_name_H-M   'P 1'
#
loop_
_entity.id
_entity.type
_entity.pdbx_description
1 polymer ?
#
loop_
_entity_poly.entity_id
_entity_poly.type
_entity_poly.pdbx_seq_one_letter_code
_entity_poly.pdbx_strand_id
1 'polypeptide(L)'
;MVAGWQSVLDRHAELFSEIEEEASLAIVPRRFVAPVCDPVPMLLWVREPDGMAARTGQFGGFKALSSDLLLIANDGTLEQALSGNEPLAEIKRQLRAGGMLFMVLRRKDELREHGWEDFLEWLGMPFLGACR
;
A
#
# COMPACT_ATOMS: atom_id res chain seq x y z
N MET A 1 -4.81 -11.05 10.10
CA MET A 1 -4.08 -9.85 9.67
C MET A 1 -4.95 -8.79 9.01
N VAL A 2 -5.88 -9.20 8.14
CA VAL A 2 -6.76 -8.23 7.48
C VAL A 2 -7.54 -7.39 8.48
N ALA A 3 -8.11 -8.02 9.50
CA ALA A 3 -8.89 -7.30 10.50
C ALA A 3 -8.04 -6.28 11.26
N GLY A 4 -6.80 -6.62 11.55
CA GLY A 4 -5.90 -5.69 12.21
C GLY A 4 -5.58 -4.48 11.35
N TRP A 5 -5.32 -4.69 10.07
CA TRP A 5 -5.06 -3.58 9.17
C TRP A 5 -6.31 -2.76 8.92
N GLN A 6 -7.50 -3.40 8.93
CA GLN A 6 -8.74 -2.64 8.83
C GLN A 6 -8.87 -1.64 9.98
N SER A 7 -8.54 -2.07 11.19
CA SER A 7 -8.58 -1.16 12.35
C SER A 7 -7.62 0.00 12.17
N VAL A 8 -6.43 -0.27 11.62
CA VAL A 8 -5.45 0.78 11.36
C VAL A 8 -5.98 1.79 10.36
N LEU A 9 -6.56 1.30 9.25
CA LEU A 9 -7.10 2.19 8.22
C LEU A 9 -8.25 3.03 8.78
N ASP A 10 -9.10 2.45 9.61
CA ASP A 10 -10.20 3.17 10.21
C ASP A 10 -9.72 4.29 11.14
N ARG A 11 -8.64 4.05 11.88
CA ARG A 11 -8.08 5.07 12.77
C ARG A 11 -7.47 6.23 12.01
N HIS A 12 -7.07 6.03 10.77
CA HIS A 12 -6.41 7.04 9.95
C HIS A 12 -7.29 7.46 8.78
N ALA A 13 -8.60 7.45 8.96
CA ALA A 13 -9.54 7.72 7.88
C ALA A 13 -9.27 9.04 7.15
N GLU A 14 -8.82 10.05 7.88
CA GLU A 14 -8.56 11.36 7.28
C GLU A 14 -7.43 11.31 6.26
N LEU A 15 -6.45 10.47 6.49
CA LEU A 15 -5.30 10.34 5.57
C LEU A 15 -5.75 9.82 4.21
N PHE A 16 -6.82 9.04 4.18
CA PHE A 16 -7.30 8.39 2.97
C PHE A 16 -8.56 9.05 2.40
N SER A 17 -8.99 10.18 2.96
CA SER A 17 -10.29 10.76 2.63
C SER A 17 -10.40 11.24 1.19
N GLU A 18 -9.29 11.65 0.58
CA GLU A 18 -9.31 12.14 -0.79
C GLU A 18 -9.14 11.05 -1.84
N ILE A 19 -8.89 9.83 -1.42
CA ILE A 19 -8.65 8.74 -2.36
C ILE A 19 -9.95 8.34 -3.05
N GLU A 20 -9.89 8.21 -4.37
CA GLU A 20 -11.04 7.91 -5.20
C GLU A 20 -11.46 6.46 -5.02
N GLU A 21 -12.76 6.20 -5.16
CA GLU A 21 -13.27 4.84 -5.06
C GLU A 21 -12.58 3.93 -6.05
N GLU A 22 -12.30 2.72 -5.62
CA GLU A 22 -11.64 1.66 -6.36
C GLU A 22 -10.13 1.84 -6.51
N ALA A 23 -9.59 2.99 -6.15
CA ALA A 23 -8.13 3.14 -6.10
C ALA A 23 -7.57 2.26 -5.00
N SER A 24 -6.42 1.66 -5.23
CA SER A 24 -5.88 0.71 -4.25
C SER A 24 -4.37 0.74 -4.18
N LEU A 25 -3.88 0.21 -3.04
CA LEU A 25 -2.47 -0.02 -2.78
C LEU A 25 -2.31 -1.50 -2.46
N ALA A 26 -1.41 -2.17 -3.14
CA ALA A 26 -1.15 -3.59 -2.92
C ALA A 26 0.10 -3.78 -2.08
N ILE A 27 0.10 -4.79 -1.23
CA ILE A 27 1.25 -5.13 -0.41
C ILE A 27 1.55 -6.61 -0.61
N VAL A 28 2.76 -6.90 -1.11
CA VAL A 28 3.17 -8.28 -1.39
C VAL A 28 4.46 -8.60 -0.66
N PRO A 29 4.65 -9.84 -0.22
CA PRO A 29 5.92 -10.27 0.34
C PRO A 29 7.01 -10.26 -0.72
N ARG A 30 8.21 -9.82 -0.33
CA ARG A 30 9.33 -9.73 -1.27
C ARG A 30 9.65 -11.07 -1.93
N ARG A 31 9.50 -12.16 -1.20
CA ARG A 31 9.84 -13.49 -1.74
C ARG A 31 8.95 -13.90 -2.92
N PHE A 32 7.83 -13.20 -3.12
CA PHE A 32 6.90 -13.54 -4.19
C PHE A 32 7.00 -12.62 -5.41
N VAL A 33 7.98 -11.70 -5.45
CA VAL A 33 8.09 -10.81 -6.61
C VAL A 33 8.87 -11.42 -7.78
N ALA A 34 9.53 -12.57 -7.57
CA ALA A 34 10.12 -13.32 -8.67
C ALA A 34 9.00 -13.86 -9.56
N PRO A 35 9.31 -14.35 -10.77
CA PRO A 35 8.27 -14.89 -11.64
C PRO A 35 7.37 -15.86 -10.90
N VAL A 36 6.06 -15.65 -11.02
CA VAL A 36 5.07 -16.38 -10.25
C VAL A 36 4.30 -17.31 -11.18
N CYS A 37 4.36 -18.61 -10.90
CA CYS A 37 3.61 -19.59 -11.69
C CYS A 37 2.16 -19.65 -11.26
N ASP A 38 1.91 -19.58 -9.96
CA ASP A 38 0.56 -19.60 -9.40
C ASP A 38 0.33 -18.34 -8.60
N PRO A 39 -0.90 -17.82 -8.60
CA PRO A 39 -1.22 -16.64 -7.79
C PRO A 39 -0.95 -16.88 -6.31
N VAL A 40 -0.44 -15.86 -5.61
CA VAL A 40 -0.18 -15.94 -4.18
C VAL A 40 -0.98 -14.85 -3.46
N PRO A 41 -1.31 -15.05 -2.19
CA PRO A 41 -2.09 -14.06 -1.45
C PRO A 41 -1.35 -12.74 -1.32
N MET A 42 -2.09 -11.63 -1.42
CA MET A 42 -1.56 -10.30 -1.16
C MET A 42 -2.57 -9.52 -0.35
N LEU A 43 -2.08 -8.48 0.33
CA LEU A 43 -2.94 -7.58 1.07
C LEU A 43 -3.28 -6.40 0.15
N LEU A 44 -4.53 -5.96 0.19
CA LEU A 44 -4.97 -4.80 -0.58
C LEU A 44 -5.60 -3.78 0.36
N TRP A 45 -5.23 -2.52 0.19
CA TRP A 45 -5.95 -1.41 0.80
C TRP A 45 -6.69 -0.72 -0.34
N VAL A 46 -8.00 -0.86 -0.37
CA VAL A 46 -8.81 -0.36 -1.48
C VAL A 46 -9.86 0.61 -0.97
N ARG A 47 -10.06 1.70 -1.70
CA ARG A 47 -11.08 2.68 -1.33
C ARG A 47 -12.45 2.16 -1.74
N GLU A 48 -13.31 2.01 -0.75
CA GLU A 48 -14.72 1.64 -0.95
C GLU A 48 -15.58 2.83 -0.57
N PRO A 49 -16.88 2.81 -0.89
CA PRO A 49 -17.73 3.97 -0.58
C PRO A 49 -17.66 4.43 0.87
N ASP A 50 -17.48 3.49 1.80
CA ASP A 50 -17.46 3.80 3.24
C ASP A 50 -16.08 4.20 3.76
N GLY A 51 -15.03 4.09 2.95
CA GLY A 51 -13.67 4.39 3.38
C GLY A 51 -12.67 3.38 2.86
N MET A 52 -11.44 3.45 3.37
CA MET A 52 -10.42 2.48 2.99
C MET A 52 -10.70 1.14 3.65
N ALA A 53 -10.60 0.09 2.86
CA ALA A 53 -10.85 -1.27 3.33
C ALA A 53 -9.63 -2.14 3.12
N ALA A 54 -9.34 -3.01 4.09
CA ALA A 54 -8.29 -4.00 3.96
C ALA A 54 -8.90 -5.28 3.41
N ARG A 55 -8.35 -5.79 2.33
CA ARG A 55 -8.86 -6.99 1.64
C ARG A 55 -7.71 -7.91 1.31
N THR A 56 -8.04 -9.17 1.06
CA THR A 56 -7.09 -10.14 0.54
C THR A 56 -7.30 -10.25 -0.96
N GLY A 57 -6.20 -10.26 -1.71
CA GLY A 57 -6.26 -10.46 -3.15
C GLY A 57 -5.27 -11.52 -3.57
N GLN A 58 -5.18 -11.74 -4.87
CA GLN A 58 -4.27 -12.72 -5.45
C GLN A 58 -3.25 -11.99 -6.32
N PHE A 59 -1.96 -12.18 -6.01
CA PHE A 59 -0.90 -11.59 -6.80
C PHE A 59 -0.46 -12.57 -7.87
N GLY A 60 -0.72 -12.22 -9.12
CA GLY A 60 -0.35 -13.04 -10.27
C GLY A 60 0.73 -12.40 -11.13
N GLY A 61 1.54 -11.52 -10.53
CA GLY A 61 2.59 -10.82 -11.24
C GLY A 61 2.25 -9.36 -11.45
N PHE A 62 3.27 -8.58 -11.79
CA PHE A 62 3.08 -7.12 -11.91
C PHE A 62 2.11 -6.74 -13.02
N LYS A 63 2.08 -7.50 -14.11
CA LYS A 63 1.21 -7.18 -15.23
C LYS A 63 -0.27 -7.37 -14.92
N ALA A 64 -0.58 -8.24 -13.96
CA ALA A 64 -1.96 -8.50 -13.57
C ALA A 64 -2.45 -7.55 -12.49
N LEU A 65 -1.57 -6.69 -11.99
CA LEU A 65 -1.88 -5.83 -10.86
C LEU A 65 -2.58 -4.55 -11.35
N SER A 66 -3.74 -4.24 -10.76
CA SER A 66 -4.50 -3.05 -11.13
C SER A 66 -4.38 -1.93 -10.10
N SER A 67 -3.59 -2.12 -9.06
CA SER A 67 -3.40 -1.11 -8.01
C SER A 67 -2.59 0.07 -8.53
N ASP A 68 -2.72 1.20 -7.84
CA ASP A 68 -1.97 2.41 -8.17
C ASP A 68 -0.58 2.40 -7.55
N LEU A 69 -0.47 1.81 -6.37
CA LEU A 69 0.76 1.79 -5.59
C LEU A 69 1.05 0.38 -5.13
N LEU A 70 2.33 0.10 -4.89
CA LEU A 70 2.76 -1.23 -4.46
C LEU A 70 3.81 -1.11 -3.35
N LEU A 71 3.58 -1.83 -2.26
CA LEU A 71 4.59 -2.02 -1.22
C LEU A 71 5.09 -3.46 -1.31
N ILE A 72 6.40 -3.60 -1.31
CA ILE A 72 7.05 -4.92 -1.30
C ILE A 72 7.70 -5.05 0.06
N ALA A 73 7.21 -6.00 0.87
CA ALA A 73 7.61 -6.12 2.27
C ALA A 73 8.52 -7.32 2.48
N ASN A 74 9.63 -7.11 3.19
CA ASN A 74 10.46 -8.21 3.63
C ASN A 74 9.67 -9.08 4.61
N ASP A 75 10.07 -10.34 4.73
CA ASP A 75 9.38 -11.28 5.63
C ASP A 75 9.30 -10.72 7.04
N GLY A 76 8.10 -10.76 7.60
CA GLY A 76 7.85 -10.36 8.97
C GLY A 76 7.68 -8.88 9.21
N THR A 77 7.96 -8.01 8.23
CA THR A 77 7.86 -6.57 8.46
C THR A 77 6.43 -6.09 8.64
N LEU A 78 5.48 -6.69 7.92
CA LEU A 78 4.07 -6.32 8.07
C LEU A 78 3.54 -6.74 9.44
N GLU A 79 3.87 -7.94 9.87
CA GLU A 79 3.46 -8.44 11.17
C GLU A 79 4.07 -7.60 12.28
N GLN A 80 5.34 -7.25 12.13
CA GLN A 80 6.03 -6.41 13.09
C GLN A 80 5.38 -5.03 13.18
N ALA A 81 5.03 -4.45 12.04
CA ALA A 81 4.37 -3.15 12.01
C ALA A 81 3.02 -3.21 12.71
N LEU A 82 2.25 -4.26 12.44
CA LEU A 82 0.91 -4.37 12.98
C LEU A 82 0.92 -4.60 14.49
N SER A 83 1.97 -5.24 15.01
CA SER A 83 2.06 -5.52 16.44
C SER A 83 2.48 -4.31 17.27
N GLY A 84 2.92 -3.23 16.65
CA GLY A 84 3.33 -2.03 17.35
C GLY A 84 2.17 -1.09 17.64
N ASN A 85 2.48 0.03 18.30
CA ASN A 85 1.47 1.02 18.66
C ASN A 85 1.06 1.91 17.50
N GLU A 86 1.96 2.09 16.53
CA GLU A 86 1.73 2.98 15.40
C GLU A 86 2.10 2.25 14.11
N PRO A 87 1.22 1.35 13.63
CA PRO A 87 1.57 0.55 12.45
C PRO A 87 1.91 1.35 11.20
N LEU A 88 1.20 2.43 10.91
CA LEU A 88 1.52 3.23 9.72
C LEU A 88 2.86 3.93 9.85
N ALA A 89 3.18 4.44 11.05
CA ALA A 89 4.49 5.05 11.28
C ALA A 89 5.59 4.02 11.14
N GLU A 90 5.33 2.78 11.54
CA GLU A 90 6.31 1.71 11.39
C GLU A 90 6.55 1.38 9.91
N ILE A 91 5.51 1.39 9.08
CA ILE A 91 5.68 1.21 7.63
C ILE A 91 6.61 2.30 7.10
N LYS A 92 6.36 3.54 7.50
CA LYS A 92 7.18 4.66 7.08
C LYS A 92 8.65 4.47 7.49
N ARG A 93 8.87 4.00 8.72
CA ARG A 93 10.21 3.71 9.21
C ARG A 93 10.87 2.59 8.41
N GLN A 94 10.11 1.52 8.10
CA GLN A 94 10.63 0.39 7.33
C GLN A 94 11.02 0.80 5.91
N LEU A 95 10.28 1.71 5.31
CA LEU A 95 10.63 2.23 3.98
C LEU A 95 11.98 2.93 4.03
N ARG A 96 12.23 3.73 5.06
CA ARG A 96 13.51 4.41 5.19
C ARG A 96 14.65 3.45 5.51
N ALA A 97 14.34 2.38 6.24
CA ALA A 97 15.35 1.41 6.66
C ALA A 97 15.63 0.33 5.62
N GLY A 98 14.81 0.26 4.58
CA GLY A 98 15.02 -0.75 3.53
C GLY A 98 14.27 -2.06 3.77
N GLY A 99 13.46 -2.15 4.81
CA GLY A 99 12.66 -3.35 5.06
C GLY A 99 11.43 -3.46 4.17
N MET A 100 11.08 -2.37 3.52
CA MET A 100 10.00 -2.34 2.53
C MET A 100 10.44 -1.50 1.35
N LEU A 101 9.97 -1.84 0.16
CA LEU A 101 10.19 -1.05 -1.04
C LEU A 101 8.86 -0.49 -1.50
N PHE A 102 8.90 0.69 -2.08
CA PHE A 102 7.71 1.38 -2.55
C PHE A 102 7.80 1.59 -4.05
N MET A 103 6.74 1.27 -4.77
CA MET A 103 6.69 1.49 -6.22
C MET A 103 5.39 2.16 -6.59
N VAL A 104 5.48 3.15 -7.49
CA VAL A 104 4.30 3.75 -8.07
C VAL A 104 4.00 3.03 -9.39
N LEU A 105 2.74 2.70 -9.60
CA LEU A 105 2.32 1.94 -10.78
C LEU A 105 1.54 2.78 -11.76
N ARG A 106 1.34 4.05 -11.46
CA ARG A 106 0.62 5.00 -12.31
C ARG A 106 1.45 6.26 -12.48
N ARG A 107 1.10 7.05 -13.48
CA ARG A 107 1.78 8.33 -13.69
C ARG A 107 1.41 9.31 -12.58
N LYS A 108 2.24 10.33 -12.42
CA LYS A 108 2.04 11.34 -11.39
C LYS A 108 0.67 12.00 -11.48
N ASP A 109 0.24 12.34 -12.69
CA ASP A 109 -1.06 12.98 -12.88
C ASP A 109 -2.20 12.03 -12.52
N GLU A 110 -2.06 10.75 -12.83
CA GLU A 110 -3.06 9.76 -12.46
C GLU A 110 -3.14 9.59 -10.94
N LEU A 111 -2.00 9.59 -10.26
CA LEU A 111 -1.99 9.49 -8.81
C LEU A 111 -2.68 10.68 -8.17
N ARG A 112 -2.46 11.87 -8.72
CA ARG A 112 -3.13 13.06 -8.21
C ARG A 112 -4.64 12.99 -8.42
N GLU A 113 -5.07 12.55 -9.59
CA GLU A 113 -6.49 12.40 -9.88
C GLU A 113 -7.15 11.38 -8.97
N HIS A 114 -6.42 10.32 -8.61
CA HIS A 114 -6.94 9.28 -7.74
C HIS A 114 -6.87 9.65 -6.26
N GLY A 115 -6.30 10.81 -5.93
CA GLY A 115 -6.34 11.32 -4.57
C GLY A 115 -5.23 10.84 -3.65
N TRP A 116 -4.12 10.38 -4.20
CA TRP A 116 -3.03 9.83 -3.39
C TRP A 116 -2.07 10.88 -2.83
N GLU A 117 -2.24 12.14 -3.18
CA GLU A 117 -1.25 13.16 -2.85
C GLU A 117 -0.97 13.28 -1.35
N ASP A 118 -2.03 13.36 -0.53
CA ASP A 118 -1.87 13.49 0.91
C ASP A 118 -1.16 12.28 1.52
N PHE A 119 -1.55 11.10 1.07
CA PHE A 119 -0.94 9.88 1.58
C PHE A 119 0.55 9.82 1.22
N LEU A 120 0.89 10.17 -0.01
CA LEU A 120 2.29 10.14 -0.45
C LEU A 120 3.13 11.15 0.29
N GLU A 121 2.59 12.34 0.55
CA GLU A 121 3.31 13.34 1.34
C GLU A 121 3.54 12.86 2.76
N TRP A 122 2.52 12.28 3.36
CA TRP A 122 2.65 11.75 4.71
C TRP A 122 3.71 10.65 4.75
N LEU A 123 3.73 9.80 3.73
CA LEU A 123 4.66 8.67 3.68
C LEU A 123 6.10 9.12 3.54
N GLY A 124 6.33 10.37 3.15
CA GLY A 124 7.67 10.87 2.93
C GLY A 124 8.13 10.71 1.49
N MET A 125 7.20 10.48 0.57
CA MET A 125 7.46 10.39 -0.86
C MET A 125 6.93 11.65 -1.51
N PRO A 126 7.71 12.75 -1.53
CA PRO A 126 7.20 14.02 -2.04
C PRO A 126 6.64 13.85 -3.44
N PHE A 127 5.45 14.36 -3.65
CA PHE A 127 4.79 14.19 -4.92
C PHE A 127 5.59 14.79 -6.08
N LEU A 128 6.23 15.90 -5.81
CA LEU A 128 7.04 16.55 -6.82
C LEU A 128 8.20 15.71 -7.28
N GLY A 129 8.80 14.93 -6.38
CA GLY A 129 9.93 14.08 -6.72
C GLY A 129 9.55 12.77 -7.34
N ALA A 130 8.28 12.43 -7.37
CA ALA A 130 7.82 11.15 -7.85
C ALA A 130 7.70 11.09 -9.38
N CYS A 131 8.06 12.12 -10.04
CA CYS A 131 7.91 12.21 -11.47
C CYS A 131 8.93 11.33 -12.18
N ARG A 132 8.48 10.40 -12.97
CA ARG A 132 9.34 9.53 -13.76
C ARG A 132 8.72 9.30 -15.11
#